data_9659e29189168709bcdc38c072b59f78
#
_entry.id   9659e29189168709bcdc38c072b59f78
#
_cell.length_a   1.000
_cell.length_b   1.000
_cell.length_c   1.000
_cell.angle_alpha   90.00
_cell.angle_beta   90.00
_cell.angle_gamma   90.00
#
_symmetry.space_group_name_H-M   'P 1'
#
loop_
_entity.id
_entity.type
_entity.pdbx_description
1 polymer ?
#
loop_
_entity_poly.entity_id
_entity_poly.type
_entity_poly.pdbx_seq_one_letter_code
_entity_poly.pdbx_strand_id
1 'polypeptide(L)'
;PSTTTDVCKIFKERYSWYKAAKKTEKRWKIPVSVSMAIIKQESSFIADARPERRKLLGFIPWKRVTSARGYAQAVDGTWEMYLNDRGGWFVSRNDFEDSVDFVGWYNYKTHKQLGISVNNARALYLAYHEGRGGYKRGSYRNKPWLLTVADKVQRQADSYQVQYEGCKKKLGKRFIFF
;
A
#
# COMPACT_ATOMS: atom_id res chain seq x y z
N PRO A 1 9.30 3.60 -11.16
CA PRO A 1 8.77 4.57 -12.12
C PRO A 1 9.55 5.88 -12.09
N SER A 2 9.48 6.64 -13.17
CA SER A 2 10.17 7.94 -13.28
C SER A 2 9.56 9.03 -12.39
N THR A 3 8.32 8.83 -11.96
CA THR A 3 7.61 9.71 -11.02
C THR A 3 6.85 8.88 -9.99
N THR A 4 6.59 9.47 -8.83
CA THR A 4 5.75 8.87 -7.78
C THR A 4 4.51 9.70 -7.47
N THR A 5 4.33 10.86 -8.13
CA THR A 5 3.26 11.82 -7.84
C THR A 5 2.15 11.86 -8.87
N ASP A 6 2.32 11.19 -10.02
CA ASP A 6 1.34 11.14 -11.10
C ASP A 6 0.99 9.69 -11.43
N VAL A 7 -0.17 9.24 -10.96
CA VAL A 7 -0.61 7.84 -11.14
C VAL A 7 -0.82 7.48 -12.62
N CYS A 8 -1.22 8.43 -13.44
CA CYS A 8 -1.40 8.18 -14.87
C CYS A 8 -0.06 7.90 -15.58
N LYS A 9 0.98 8.67 -15.23
CA LYS A 9 2.34 8.43 -15.73
C LYS A 9 2.89 7.11 -15.23
N ILE A 10 2.71 6.80 -13.94
CA ILE A 10 3.10 5.51 -13.37
C ILE A 10 2.47 4.35 -14.18
N PHE A 11 1.18 4.41 -14.44
CA PHE A 11 0.47 3.36 -15.16
C PHE A 11 0.79 3.29 -16.66
N LYS A 12 1.14 4.41 -17.29
CA LYS A 12 1.64 4.41 -18.68
C LYS A 12 3.00 3.73 -18.77
N GLU A 13 3.88 4.01 -17.83
CA GLU A 13 5.23 3.44 -17.75
C GLU A 13 5.19 1.96 -17.30
N ARG A 14 4.30 1.62 -16.40
CA ARG A 14 4.14 0.29 -15.81
C ARG A 14 2.71 -0.21 -16.00
N TYR A 15 2.34 -0.56 -17.21
CA TYR A 15 0.97 -0.96 -17.54
C TYR A 15 0.50 -2.20 -16.77
N SER A 16 1.41 -3.13 -16.46
CA SER A 16 1.12 -4.29 -15.60
C SER A 16 0.65 -3.87 -14.20
N TRP A 17 1.15 -2.75 -13.69
CA TRP A 17 0.73 -2.21 -12.39
C TRP A 17 -0.71 -1.67 -12.42
N TYR A 18 -1.08 -1.04 -13.54
CA TYR A 18 -2.47 -0.63 -13.76
C TYR A 18 -3.42 -1.84 -13.70
N LYS A 19 -3.08 -2.90 -14.41
CA LYS A 19 -3.89 -4.12 -14.42
C LYS A 19 -3.99 -4.75 -13.03
N ALA A 20 -2.88 -4.82 -12.31
CA ALA A 20 -2.83 -5.35 -10.95
C ALA A 20 -3.65 -4.51 -9.97
N ALA A 21 -3.50 -3.19 -10.00
CA ALA A 21 -4.25 -2.28 -9.13
C ALA A 21 -5.76 -2.33 -9.42
N LYS A 22 -6.16 -2.39 -10.69
CA LYS A 22 -7.57 -2.53 -11.09
C LYS A 22 -8.16 -3.88 -10.65
N LYS A 23 -7.41 -4.97 -10.79
CA LYS A 23 -7.80 -6.30 -10.33
C LYS A 23 -8.01 -6.34 -8.81
N THR A 24 -7.09 -5.69 -8.06
CA THR A 24 -7.18 -5.54 -6.61
C THR A 24 -8.43 -4.76 -6.20
N GLU A 25 -8.71 -3.62 -6.86
CA GLU A 25 -9.93 -2.85 -6.60
C GLU A 25 -11.19 -3.67 -6.85
N LYS A 26 -11.23 -4.42 -7.94
CA LYS A 26 -12.36 -5.30 -8.25
C LYS A 26 -12.55 -6.38 -7.18
N ARG A 27 -11.46 -6.97 -6.71
CA ARG A 27 -11.49 -8.07 -5.74
C ARG A 27 -11.81 -7.61 -4.31
N TRP A 28 -11.14 -6.56 -3.86
CA TRP A 28 -11.17 -6.14 -2.46
C TRP A 28 -11.96 -4.86 -2.21
N LYS A 29 -12.46 -4.21 -3.26
CA LYS A 29 -13.24 -2.95 -3.16
C LYS A 29 -12.48 -1.76 -2.58
N ILE A 30 -11.16 -1.85 -2.51
CA ILE A 30 -10.29 -0.74 -2.10
C ILE A 30 -9.92 0.06 -3.36
N PRO A 31 -10.20 1.38 -3.40
CA PRO A 31 -9.91 2.19 -4.59
C PRO A 31 -8.44 2.11 -5.03
N VAL A 32 -8.20 2.12 -6.33
CA VAL A 32 -6.85 2.18 -6.91
C VAL A 32 -6.02 3.28 -6.26
N SER A 33 -6.61 4.48 -6.10
CA SER A 33 -5.96 5.64 -5.49
C SER A 33 -5.47 5.39 -4.07
N VAL A 34 -6.25 4.69 -3.26
CA VAL A 34 -5.91 4.37 -1.87
C VAL A 34 -4.76 3.37 -1.80
N SER A 35 -4.86 2.27 -2.55
CA SER A 35 -3.79 1.25 -2.59
C SER A 35 -2.47 1.83 -3.08
N MET A 36 -2.51 2.65 -4.13
CA MET A 36 -1.31 3.29 -4.68
C MET A 36 -0.69 4.30 -3.72
N ALA A 37 -1.51 5.07 -2.99
CA ALA A 37 -1.02 6.04 -2.00
C ALA A 37 -0.34 5.34 -0.82
N ILE A 38 -0.87 4.22 -0.35
CA ILE A 38 -0.26 3.42 0.72
C ILE A 38 1.08 2.86 0.26
N ILE A 39 1.15 2.24 -0.92
CA ILE A 39 2.41 1.71 -1.48
C ILE A 39 3.44 2.83 -1.67
N LYS A 40 3.02 3.99 -2.16
CA LYS A 40 3.94 5.14 -2.25
C LYS A 40 4.53 5.50 -0.89
N GLN A 41 3.70 5.59 0.13
CA GLN A 41 4.16 5.93 1.49
C GLN A 41 5.11 4.86 2.04
N GLU A 42 4.81 3.58 1.82
CA GLU A 42 5.59 2.48 2.38
C GLU A 42 6.95 2.30 1.71
N SER A 43 7.02 2.41 0.41
CA SER A 43 8.23 2.02 -0.34
C SER A 43 8.67 3.00 -1.43
N SER A 44 7.90 4.05 -1.70
CA SER A 44 8.09 4.89 -2.90
C SER A 44 8.20 4.07 -4.19
N PHE A 45 7.45 2.96 -4.26
CA PHE A 45 7.46 2.00 -5.38
C PHE A 45 8.82 1.32 -5.60
N ILE A 46 9.59 1.12 -4.53
CA ILE A 46 10.86 0.37 -4.56
C ILE A 46 10.61 -1.08 -4.17
N ALA A 47 10.94 -2.00 -5.08
CA ALA A 47 10.59 -3.43 -4.96
C ALA A 47 11.20 -4.13 -3.73
N ASP A 48 12.42 -3.78 -3.38
CA ASP A 48 13.19 -4.37 -2.28
C ASP A 48 13.37 -3.43 -1.09
N ALA A 49 12.47 -2.45 -0.96
CA ALA A 49 12.51 -1.48 0.12
C ALA A 49 12.55 -2.17 1.50
N ARG A 50 13.39 -1.64 2.37
CA ARG A 50 13.49 -2.08 3.75
C ARG A 50 13.62 -0.88 4.68
N PRO A 51 13.05 -0.94 5.91
CA PRO A 51 13.28 0.07 6.93
C PRO A 51 14.78 0.17 7.26
N GLU A 52 15.18 1.33 7.72
CA GLU A 52 16.54 1.54 8.19
C GLU A 52 16.90 0.56 9.32
N ARG A 53 18.15 0.14 9.34
CA ARG A 53 18.68 -0.67 10.44
C ARG A 53 18.92 0.21 11.66
N ARG A 54 18.66 -0.34 12.86
CA ARG A 54 19.17 0.25 14.08
C ARG A 54 20.70 0.37 14.00
N LYS A 55 21.20 1.50 14.45
CA LYS A 55 22.64 1.75 14.56
C LYS A 55 23.10 1.57 15.98
N LEU A 56 24.11 0.73 16.21
CA LEU A 56 24.80 0.65 17.49
C LEU A 56 25.75 1.85 17.59
N LEU A 57 25.72 2.56 18.73
CA LEU A 57 26.51 3.76 18.98
C LEU A 57 26.31 4.87 17.92
N GLY A 58 25.17 4.87 17.23
CA GLY A 58 24.80 5.88 16.26
C GLY A 58 25.40 5.72 14.85
N PHE A 59 26.34 4.79 14.63
CA PHE A 59 27.01 4.64 13.34
C PHE A 59 27.24 3.19 12.85
N ILE A 60 27.21 2.20 13.73
CA ILE A 60 27.39 0.79 13.37
C ILE A 60 26.05 0.16 13.02
N PRO A 61 25.80 -0.32 11.77
CA PRO A 61 24.59 -1.05 11.43
C PRO A 61 24.47 -2.30 12.32
N TRP A 62 23.38 -2.41 13.08
CA TRP A 62 23.16 -3.53 13.99
C TRP A 62 22.14 -4.51 13.40
N LYS A 63 20.90 -4.44 13.81
CA LYS A 63 19.87 -5.30 13.23
C LYS A 63 18.63 -4.50 12.81
N ARG A 64 17.82 -5.06 11.92
CA ARG A 64 16.55 -4.45 11.53
C ARG A 64 15.56 -4.53 12.70
N VAL A 65 14.82 -3.44 12.90
CA VAL A 65 13.80 -3.35 13.97
C VAL A 65 12.55 -4.15 13.62
N THR A 66 12.34 -4.44 12.33
CA THR A 66 11.14 -5.08 11.79
C THR A 66 11.48 -5.94 10.59
N SER A 67 10.64 -6.96 10.36
CA SER A 67 10.70 -7.83 9.17
C SER A 67 10.01 -7.21 7.94
N ALA A 68 9.49 -5.98 8.04
CA ALA A 68 8.84 -5.29 6.92
C ALA A 68 9.76 -5.19 5.71
N ARG A 69 9.23 -5.50 4.53
CA ARG A 69 9.97 -5.38 3.27
C ARG A 69 9.04 -5.31 2.06
N GLY A 70 9.63 -4.89 0.93
CA GLY A 70 8.97 -4.87 -0.36
C GLY A 70 8.07 -3.65 -0.57
N TYR A 71 7.32 -3.68 -1.62
CA TYR A 71 6.43 -2.58 -2.00
C TYR A 71 5.44 -2.18 -0.90
N ALA A 72 4.86 -3.15 -0.21
CA ALA A 72 3.82 -2.94 0.80
C ALA A 72 4.37 -2.88 2.23
N GLN A 73 5.67 -3.09 2.43
CA GLN A 73 6.31 -3.17 3.76
C GLN A 73 5.59 -4.16 4.69
N ALA A 74 5.11 -5.28 4.12
CA ALA A 74 4.48 -6.34 4.90
C ALA A 74 5.50 -7.02 5.82
N VAL A 75 5.12 -7.20 7.09
CA VAL A 75 5.89 -7.96 8.06
C VAL A 75 5.63 -9.47 7.92
N ASP A 76 6.58 -10.29 8.37
CA ASP A 76 6.52 -11.76 8.18
C ASP A 76 5.20 -12.38 8.62
N GLY A 77 4.76 -12.12 9.83
CA GLY A 77 3.54 -12.74 10.38
C GLY A 77 2.27 -12.36 9.62
N THR A 78 2.13 -11.08 9.24
CA THR A 78 0.97 -10.61 8.47
C THR A 78 1.00 -11.14 7.04
N TRP A 79 2.18 -11.24 6.44
CA TRP A 79 2.34 -11.85 5.13
C TRP A 79 1.95 -13.33 5.13
N GLU A 80 2.33 -14.09 6.16
CA GLU A 80 1.89 -15.48 6.33
C GLU A 80 0.37 -15.60 6.42
N MET A 81 -0.28 -14.73 7.18
CA MET A 81 -1.75 -14.70 7.26
C MET A 81 -2.38 -14.47 5.88
N TYR A 82 -1.81 -13.55 5.10
CA TYR A 82 -2.24 -13.31 3.72
C TYR A 82 -2.07 -14.53 2.84
N LEU A 83 -0.92 -15.19 2.92
CA LEU A 83 -0.66 -16.42 2.14
C LEU A 83 -1.65 -17.55 2.49
N ASN A 84 -1.97 -17.70 3.77
CA ASN A 84 -2.95 -18.70 4.23
C ASN A 84 -4.35 -18.40 3.70
N ASP A 85 -4.76 -17.15 3.67
CA ASP A 85 -6.07 -16.74 3.14
C ASP A 85 -6.15 -16.84 1.61
N ARG A 86 -5.07 -16.47 0.93
CA ARG A 86 -5.00 -16.41 -0.52
C ARG A 86 -4.79 -17.78 -1.16
N GLY A 87 -3.94 -18.61 -0.55
CA GLY A 87 -3.39 -19.82 -1.16
C GLY A 87 -2.33 -19.51 -2.23
N GLY A 88 -1.55 -20.52 -2.61
CA GLY A 88 -0.51 -20.41 -3.65
C GLY A 88 0.91 -20.32 -3.09
N TRP A 89 1.88 -20.78 -3.90
CA TRP A 89 3.26 -21.00 -3.47
C TRP A 89 4.25 -19.94 -3.96
N PHE A 90 3.92 -19.26 -5.07
CA PHE A 90 4.83 -18.34 -5.75
C PHE A 90 4.37 -16.89 -5.60
N VAL A 91 4.49 -16.37 -4.39
CA VAL A 91 4.11 -15.00 -4.05
C VAL A 91 5.29 -14.29 -3.38
N SER A 92 5.52 -13.06 -3.78
CA SER A 92 6.67 -12.29 -3.32
C SER A 92 6.30 -10.87 -2.90
N ARG A 93 6.84 -10.45 -1.76
CA ARG A 93 6.73 -9.05 -1.29
C ARG A 93 7.45 -8.05 -2.19
N ASN A 94 8.33 -8.54 -3.07
CA ASN A 94 9.06 -7.75 -4.05
C ASN A 94 8.38 -7.73 -5.42
N ASP A 95 7.27 -8.44 -5.59
CA ASP A 95 6.40 -8.37 -6.76
C ASP A 95 5.27 -7.37 -6.54
N PHE A 96 5.01 -6.53 -7.54
CA PHE A 96 4.00 -5.46 -7.39
C PHE A 96 2.58 -6.02 -7.36
N GLU A 97 2.24 -6.98 -8.21
CA GLU A 97 0.88 -7.56 -8.25
C GLU A 97 0.54 -8.22 -6.91
N ASP A 98 1.47 -9.00 -6.36
CA ASP A 98 1.29 -9.65 -5.07
C ASP A 98 1.18 -8.62 -3.93
N SER A 99 2.00 -7.59 -3.97
CA SER A 99 2.02 -6.54 -2.95
C SER A 99 0.77 -5.67 -2.96
N VAL A 100 0.27 -5.27 -4.13
CA VAL A 100 -0.97 -4.48 -4.21
C VAL A 100 -2.19 -5.31 -3.82
N ASP A 101 -2.21 -6.59 -4.14
CA ASP A 101 -3.27 -7.50 -3.68
C ASP A 101 -3.25 -7.65 -2.15
N PHE A 102 -2.07 -7.76 -1.55
CA PHE A 102 -1.91 -7.75 -0.09
C PHE A 102 -2.47 -6.47 0.53
N VAL A 103 -2.17 -5.31 -0.03
CA VAL A 103 -2.69 -4.02 0.46
C VAL A 103 -4.22 -4.01 0.39
N GLY A 104 -4.79 -4.47 -0.71
CA GLY A 104 -6.24 -4.59 -0.87
C GLY A 104 -6.86 -5.53 0.17
N TRP A 105 -6.30 -6.72 0.33
CA TRP A 105 -6.72 -7.71 1.32
C TRP A 105 -6.69 -7.16 2.75
N TYR A 106 -5.60 -6.54 3.14
CA TYR A 106 -5.44 -6.01 4.50
C TYR A 106 -6.47 -4.91 4.79
N ASN A 107 -6.60 -3.95 3.88
CA ASN A 107 -7.52 -2.82 4.05
C ASN A 107 -9.00 -3.23 3.93
N TYR A 108 -9.32 -4.22 3.11
CA TYR A 108 -10.67 -4.80 3.08
C TYR A 108 -11.04 -5.42 4.44
N LYS A 109 -10.15 -6.20 5.04
CA LYS A 109 -10.37 -6.74 6.39
C LYS A 109 -10.53 -5.63 7.44
N THR A 110 -9.73 -4.58 7.34
CA THR A 110 -9.85 -3.41 8.22
C THR A 110 -11.21 -2.73 8.04
N HIS A 111 -11.64 -2.51 6.81
CA HIS A 111 -12.97 -1.99 6.49
C HIS A 111 -14.08 -2.84 7.12
N LYS A 112 -14.02 -4.15 6.94
CA LYS A 112 -15.03 -5.08 7.46
C LYS A 112 -15.05 -5.17 8.98
N GLN A 113 -13.89 -5.17 9.63
CA GLN A 113 -13.77 -5.36 11.08
C GLN A 113 -13.96 -4.08 11.88
N LEU A 114 -13.56 -2.93 11.34
CA LEU A 114 -13.55 -1.65 12.05
C LEU A 114 -14.58 -0.63 11.52
N GLY A 115 -15.28 -0.95 10.43
CA GLY A 115 -16.25 -0.04 9.82
C GLY A 115 -15.63 1.22 9.19
N ILE A 116 -14.34 1.20 8.90
CA ILE A 116 -13.66 2.33 8.25
C ILE A 116 -14.05 2.37 6.76
N SER A 117 -14.46 3.54 6.26
CA SER A 117 -14.76 3.71 4.84
C SER A 117 -13.55 3.37 3.97
N VAL A 118 -13.78 2.70 2.84
CA VAL A 118 -12.73 2.40 1.85
C VAL A 118 -12.10 3.65 1.22
N ASN A 119 -12.77 4.80 1.32
CA ASN A 119 -12.27 6.09 0.84
C ASN A 119 -11.50 6.87 1.91
N ASN A 120 -11.54 6.41 3.15
CA ASN A 120 -10.80 7.04 4.25
C ASN A 120 -9.37 6.50 4.32
N ALA A 121 -8.52 6.96 3.40
CA ALA A 121 -7.13 6.52 3.30
C ALA A 121 -6.34 6.84 4.57
N ARG A 122 -6.64 7.96 5.26
CA ARG A 122 -6.02 8.35 6.52
C ARG A 122 -6.23 7.29 7.60
N ALA A 123 -7.47 6.92 7.86
CA ALA A 123 -7.79 5.93 8.89
C ALA A 123 -7.32 4.52 8.51
N LEU A 124 -7.45 4.13 7.23
CA LEU A 124 -6.93 2.86 6.74
C LEU A 124 -5.42 2.76 6.92
N TYR A 125 -4.69 3.84 6.63
CA TYR A 125 -3.24 3.88 6.80
C TYR A 125 -2.84 3.80 8.28
N LEU A 126 -3.55 4.50 9.17
CA LEU A 126 -3.29 4.39 10.61
C LEU A 126 -3.45 2.95 11.11
N ALA A 127 -4.50 2.26 10.68
CA ALA A 127 -4.71 0.85 11.02
C ALA A 127 -3.69 -0.07 10.34
N TYR A 128 -3.22 0.28 9.14
CA TYR A 128 -2.17 -0.43 8.42
C TYR A 128 -0.83 -0.36 9.17
N HIS A 129 -0.47 0.82 9.65
CA HIS A 129 0.77 1.05 10.37
C HIS A 129 0.75 0.48 11.79
N GLU A 130 -0.32 0.73 12.55
CA GLU A 130 -0.45 0.34 13.96
C GLU A 130 -0.97 -1.07 14.17
N GLY A 131 -1.47 -1.71 13.10
CA GLY A 131 -2.30 -2.89 13.20
C GLY A 131 -3.74 -2.54 13.63
N ARG A 132 -4.70 -3.41 13.34
CA ARG A 132 -6.11 -3.18 13.70
C ARG A 132 -6.31 -3.08 15.21
N GLY A 133 -5.61 -3.90 15.99
CA GLY A 133 -5.65 -3.83 17.46
C GLY A 133 -5.11 -2.51 18.01
N GLY A 134 -3.96 -2.06 17.50
CA GLY A 134 -3.36 -0.78 17.85
C GLY A 134 -4.28 0.40 17.50
N TYR A 135 -4.89 0.37 16.31
CA TYR A 135 -5.87 1.39 15.91
C TYR A 135 -7.07 1.45 16.88
N LYS A 136 -7.63 0.29 17.24
CA LYS A 136 -8.75 0.23 18.21
C LYS A 136 -8.38 0.81 19.56
N ARG A 137 -7.16 0.55 20.03
CA ARG A 137 -6.66 1.13 21.30
C ARG A 137 -6.28 2.60 21.18
N GLY A 138 -6.25 3.15 19.99
CA GLY A 138 -5.86 4.54 19.75
C GLY A 138 -4.35 4.79 19.94
N SER A 139 -3.50 3.78 19.69
CA SER A 139 -2.03 3.90 19.85
C SER A 139 -1.40 5.00 18.99
N TYR A 140 -2.04 5.36 17.86
CA TYR A 140 -1.60 6.45 16.99
C TYR A 140 -1.72 7.84 17.61
N ARG A 141 -2.58 8.01 18.64
CA ARG A 141 -2.85 9.33 19.26
C ARG A 141 -1.62 9.96 19.86
N ASN A 142 -0.68 9.14 20.34
CA ASN A 142 0.58 9.58 20.93
C ASN A 142 1.72 9.71 19.90
N LYS A 143 1.41 9.65 18.61
CA LYS A 143 2.37 9.71 17.51
C LYS A 143 2.02 10.85 16.54
N PRO A 144 2.29 12.12 16.89
CA PRO A 144 1.97 13.26 16.00
C PRO A 144 2.57 13.13 14.62
N TRP A 145 3.79 12.58 14.51
CA TRP A 145 4.45 12.32 13.24
C TRP A 145 3.64 11.34 12.36
N LEU A 146 3.01 10.32 12.97
CA LEU A 146 2.19 9.35 12.24
C LEU A 146 0.89 9.97 11.74
N LEU A 147 0.28 10.84 12.54
CA LEU A 147 -0.92 11.60 12.12
C LEU A 147 -0.60 12.48 10.93
N THR A 148 0.55 13.15 10.93
CA THR A 148 1.03 13.96 9.79
C THR A 148 1.23 13.11 8.54
N VAL A 149 1.83 11.92 8.68
CA VAL A 149 2.01 10.98 7.58
C VAL A 149 0.66 10.48 7.05
N ALA A 150 -0.26 10.13 7.94
CA ALA A 150 -1.60 9.68 7.55
C ALA A 150 -2.38 10.76 6.77
N ASP A 151 -2.26 12.03 7.16
CA ASP A 151 -2.82 13.16 6.42
C ASP A 151 -2.20 13.29 5.02
N LYS A 152 -0.89 13.08 4.92
CA LYS A 152 -0.16 13.07 3.64
C LYS A 152 -0.66 11.93 2.74
N VAL A 153 -0.90 10.75 3.29
CA VAL A 153 -1.45 9.60 2.55
C VAL A 153 -2.83 9.95 2.00
N GLN A 154 -3.69 10.57 2.79
CA GLN A 154 -5.02 10.99 2.33
C GLN A 154 -4.93 12.00 1.18
N ARG A 155 -4.09 13.02 1.31
CA ARG A 155 -3.89 14.01 0.22
C ARG A 155 -3.36 13.34 -1.04
N GLN A 156 -2.46 12.38 -0.91
CA GLN A 156 -1.94 11.65 -2.07
C GLN A 156 -3.01 10.77 -2.72
N ALA A 157 -3.84 10.10 -1.92
CA ALA A 157 -4.96 9.31 -2.43
C ALA A 157 -5.96 10.19 -3.18
N ASP A 158 -6.29 11.35 -2.63
CA ASP A 158 -7.20 12.32 -3.27
C ASP A 158 -6.63 12.82 -4.60
N SER A 159 -5.34 13.15 -4.64
CA SER A 159 -4.65 13.56 -5.86
C SER A 159 -4.64 12.45 -6.92
N TYR A 160 -4.30 11.23 -6.52
CA TYR A 160 -4.33 10.08 -7.43
C TYR A 160 -5.74 9.80 -7.95
N GLN A 161 -6.77 9.99 -7.13
CA GLN A 161 -8.15 9.78 -7.56
C GLN A 161 -8.54 10.74 -8.67
N VAL A 162 -8.23 12.03 -8.51
CA VAL A 162 -8.50 13.06 -9.53
C VAL A 162 -7.75 12.73 -10.84
N GLN A 163 -6.47 12.40 -10.74
CA GLN A 163 -5.65 12.02 -11.89
C GLN A 163 -6.21 10.77 -12.60
N TYR A 164 -6.53 9.73 -11.82
CA TYR A 164 -7.02 8.46 -12.33
C TYR A 164 -8.34 8.61 -13.08
N GLU A 165 -9.28 9.41 -12.58
CA GLU A 165 -10.52 9.73 -13.28
C GLU A 165 -10.27 10.31 -14.67
N GLY A 166 -9.21 11.10 -14.86
CA GLY A 166 -8.83 11.68 -16.13
C GLY A 166 -8.21 10.70 -17.14
N CYS A 167 -7.61 9.60 -16.69
CA CYS A 167 -6.87 8.69 -17.58
C CYS A 167 -7.40 7.26 -17.64
N LYS A 168 -8.28 6.84 -16.75
CA LYS A 168 -8.75 5.45 -16.64
C LYS A 168 -9.38 4.92 -17.93
N LYS A 169 -10.12 5.76 -18.67
CA LYS A 169 -10.73 5.36 -19.96
C LYS A 169 -9.67 5.03 -21.01
N LYS A 170 -8.63 5.86 -21.12
CA LYS A 170 -7.53 5.63 -22.07
C LYS A 170 -6.73 4.37 -21.70
N LEU A 171 -6.47 4.18 -20.40
CA LEU A 171 -5.79 2.98 -19.90
C LEU A 171 -6.60 1.72 -20.21
N GLY A 172 -7.92 1.74 -19.98
CA GLY A 172 -8.81 0.62 -20.29
C GLY A 172 -8.87 0.28 -21.77
N LYS A 173 -8.86 1.28 -22.65
CA LYS A 173 -8.87 1.07 -24.11
C LYS A 173 -7.58 0.43 -24.65
N ARG A 174 -6.43 0.67 -24.01
CA ARG A 174 -5.16 0.04 -24.40
C ARG A 174 -5.23 -1.49 -24.37
N PHE A 175 -6.15 -2.04 -23.60
CA PHE A 175 -6.35 -3.49 -23.49
C PHE A 175 -7.07 -4.10 -24.71
N ILE A 176 -7.75 -3.28 -25.54
CA ILE A 176 -8.55 -3.77 -26.67
C ILE A 176 -7.71 -3.93 -27.95
N PHE A 177 -6.52 -3.36 -28.00
CA PHE A 177 -5.68 -3.33 -29.19
C PHE A 177 -4.43 -4.23 -29.13
N PHE A 178 -4.38 -5.13 -28.17
CA PHE A 178 -3.39 -6.20 -28.06
C PHE A 178 -4.13 -7.53 -27.75
#